data_4ca2356b621a8872431be862c3009e03
#
_entry.id   4ca2356b621a8872431be862c3009e03
#
_cell.length_a   1.000
_cell.length_b   1.000
_cell.length_c   1.000
_cell.angle_alpha   90.00
_cell.angle_beta   90.00
_cell.angle_gamma   90.00
#
_symmetry.space_group_name_H-M   'P 1'
#
loop_
_entity.id
_entity.type
_entity.pdbx_description
1 polymer ?
#
loop_
_entity_poly.entity_id
_entity_poly.type
_entity_poly.pdbx_seq_one_letter_code
_entity_poly.pdbx_strand_id
1 'polypeptide(L)'
;KVTLVVRDEKTASGRIHVGSLRGVVIHGAVSRALSEAKLPSAFFYEINDFDPFDDIPSFLNREEFERHLGKPLFAVPAPDLPAPAGALRADGQAGGTPENYAEYFGGEFIAVIKRLGFAAEFYRASALYREGRMNDAIRIALLRAPLIARIYEEVSGAKREKNWLPVSLVCEHCGKIGTTKALSFDGERVKYECGNFVEWAVGCGRGGAMSPYNGGAKLLWKAEWAAKFFVLGVDVEGAGKDHSTKGGAREIADRIAREVYGIEPPVNIPYEFFHVGGRKMSTSRGAGASAREIAELLPPKLLRFLMLYKDPARVIDFDPSADTIPNLYDTYDSYAEEFWKGGAGDYAKIFRFSHPRADARGLGERFLPRFSEVAYLVQMPHLEFLKEIEKMAGRSLMAEDKQEAEERAFYARRWLESCAPEKYKFEIQKALPAAAKALREEQRKALARVRALLEANPMADGQTLHGKLHELKTELGIAPKDFFSALYLSLLVTLAVRYGGNFYGQFLDYHLFPFSIIFPFWVIV
;
A
#
# COMPACT_ATOMS: atom_id res chain seq x y z
N LYS A 1 -24.75 -24.29 -4.77
CA LYS A 1 -23.76 -23.39 -5.28
C LYS A 1 -22.43 -24.12 -5.43
N VAL A 2 -21.81 -24.04 -6.60
CA VAL A 2 -20.58 -24.81 -6.92
C VAL A 2 -19.33 -24.00 -6.60
N THR A 3 -19.36 -22.69 -6.79
CA THR A 3 -18.19 -21.80 -6.62
C THR A 3 -18.48 -20.76 -5.54
N LEU A 4 -17.58 -20.62 -4.57
CA LEU A 4 -17.63 -19.56 -3.56
C LEU A 4 -17.09 -18.25 -4.13
N VAL A 5 -17.79 -17.16 -3.88
CA VAL A 5 -17.41 -15.83 -4.35
C VAL A 5 -16.81 -15.01 -3.21
N VAL A 6 -15.53 -14.69 -3.33
CA VAL A 6 -14.85 -13.70 -2.50
C VAL A 6 -14.83 -12.38 -3.28
N ARG A 7 -15.23 -11.29 -2.65
CA ARG A 7 -15.32 -9.99 -3.33
C ARG A 7 -14.67 -8.88 -2.51
N ASP A 8 -14.14 -7.89 -3.21
CA ASP A 8 -13.70 -6.60 -2.65
C ASP A 8 -13.93 -5.50 -3.68
N GLU A 9 -13.97 -4.24 -3.24
CA GLU A 9 -14.21 -3.12 -4.13
C GLU A 9 -13.45 -1.85 -3.73
N LYS A 10 -13.24 -0.97 -4.72
CA LYS A 10 -12.74 0.38 -4.48
C LYS A 10 -13.29 1.38 -5.47
N THR A 11 -13.81 2.51 -4.97
CA THR A 11 -14.13 3.68 -5.78
C THR A 11 -12.84 4.36 -6.25
N ALA A 12 -12.72 4.60 -7.56
CA ALA A 12 -11.56 5.25 -8.18
C ALA A 12 -11.65 6.78 -8.11
N SER A 13 -11.91 7.35 -6.92
CA SER A 13 -12.10 8.79 -6.70
C SER A 13 -10.81 9.61 -6.67
N GLY A 14 -9.66 9.02 -6.96
CA GLY A 14 -8.33 9.64 -6.97
C GLY A 14 -7.25 8.57 -6.82
N ARG A 15 -6.00 8.99 -6.54
CA ARG A 15 -4.93 8.02 -6.26
C ARG A 15 -5.26 7.20 -5.04
N ILE A 16 -5.40 5.89 -5.27
CA ILE A 16 -5.84 4.96 -4.22
C ILE A 16 -4.71 4.78 -3.21
N HIS A 17 -4.99 5.05 -1.94
CA HIS A 17 -4.01 4.95 -0.86
C HIS A 17 -3.67 3.50 -0.50
N VAL A 18 -2.46 3.28 0.03
CA VAL A 18 -1.93 1.96 0.36
C VAL A 18 -2.82 1.15 1.31
N GLY A 19 -3.56 1.79 2.22
CA GLY A 19 -4.47 1.12 3.13
C GLY A 19 -5.57 0.31 2.45
N SER A 20 -5.95 0.67 1.20
CA SER A 20 -6.91 -0.11 0.42
C SER A 20 -6.37 -1.49 0.00
N LEU A 21 -5.05 -1.69 -0.01
CA LEU A 21 -4.46 -3.01 -0.26
C LEU A 21 -4.73 -4.00 0.87
N ARG A 22 -5.10 -3.53 2.06
CA ARG A 22 -5.38 -4.43 3.18
C ARG A 22 -6.55 -5.35 2.90
N GLY A 23 -7.66 -4.80 2.40
CA GLY A 23 -8.81 -5.59 1.93
C GLY A 23 -8.40 -6.57 0.84
N VAL A 24 -7.71 -6.06 -0.21
CA VAL A 24 -7.21 -6.90 -1.32
C VAL A 24 -6.41 -8.12 -0.83
N VAL A 25 -5.46 -7.88 0.08
CA VAL A 25 -4.57 -8.96 0.55
C VAL A 25 -5.31 -9.95 1.44
N ILE A 26 -6.22 -9.49 2.32
CA ILE A 26 -7.05 -10.35 3.16
C ILE A 26 -7.96 -11.23 2.28
N HIS A 27 -8.71 -10.64 1.36
CA HIS A 27 -9.62 -11.37 0.47
C HIS A 27 -8.88 -12.32 -0.47
N GLY A 28 -7.73 -11.88 -1.01
CA GLY A 28 -6.87 -12.73 -1.82
C GLY A 28 -6.29 -13.91 -1.03
N ALA A 29 -5.94 -13.72 0.24
CA ALA A 29 -5.51 -14.81 1.12
C ALA A 29 -6.65 -15.79 1.42
N VAL A 30 -7.87 -15.30 1.65
CA VAL A 30 -9.06 -16.14 1.83
C VAL A 30 -9.34 -16.98 0.58
N SER A 31 -9.36 -16.35 -0.61
CA SER A 31 -9.55 -17.06 -1.87
C SER A 31 -8.49 -18.15 -2.09
N ARG A 32 -7.22 -17.84 -1.76
CA ARG A 32 -6.14 -18.84 -1.80
C ARG A 32 -6.39 -19.98 -0.81
N ALA A 33 -6.78 -19.69 0.43
CA ALA A 33 -7.05 -20.71 1.45
C ALA A 33 -8.19 -21.64 1.04
N LEU A 34 -9.28 -21.11 0.48
CA LEU A 34 -10.38 -21.88 -0.08
C LEU A 34 -9.89 -22.80 -1.22
N SER A 35 -9.08 -22.27 -2.13
CA SER A 35 -8.51 -23.06 -3.22
C SER A 35 -7.57 -24.17 -2.72
N GLU A 36 -6.74 -23.91 -1.70
CA GLU A 36 -5.89 -24.93 -1.08
C GLU A 36 -6.70 -26.01 -0.35
N ALA A 37 -7.86 -25.63 0.22
CA ALA A 37 -8.84 -26.57 0.79
C ALA A 37 -9.65 -27.31 -0.30
N LYS A 38 -9.33 -27.15 -1.58
CA LYS A 38 -10.02 -27.72 -2.74
C LYS A 38 -11.49 -27.30 -2.85
N LEU A 39 -11.84 -26.14 -2.29
CA LEU A 39 -13.15 -25.51 -2.45
C LEU A 39 -13.08 -24.57 -3.66
N PRO A 40 -13.90 -24.80 -4.72
CA PRO A 40 -13.95 -23.89 -5.86
C PRO A 40 -14.27 -22.48 -5.41
N SER A 41 -13.43 -21.53 -5.75
CA SER A 41 -13.62 -20.12 -5.39
C SER A 41 -13.15 -19.18 -6.50
N ALA A 42 -13.83 -18.03 -6.62
CA ALA A 42 -13.43 -16.92 -7.47
C ALA A 42 -13.22 -15.68 -6.61
N PHE A 43 -12.24 -14.87 -6.95
CA PHE A 43 -12.00 -13.57 -6.31
C PHE A 43 -12.31 -12.46 -7.30
N PHE A 44 -13.42 -11.75 -7.06
CA PHE A 44 -13.84 -10.60 -7.85
C PHE A 44 -13.37 -9.29 -7.20
N TYR A 45 -12.77 -8.43 -8.00
CA TYR A 45 -12.37 -7.10 -7.58
C TYR A 45 -13.05 -6.02 -8.43
N GLU A 46 -13.88 -5.19 -7.79
CA GLU A 46 -14.58 -4.12 -8.46
C GLU A 46 -13.81 -2.80 -8.43
N ILE A 47 -13.71 -2.17 -9.60
CA ILE A 47 -13.47 -0.73 -9.67
C ILE A 47 -14.81 -0.03 -9.79
N ASN A 48 -15.24 0.64 -8.72
CA ASN A 48 -16.46 1.42 -8.74
C ASN A 48 -16.21 2.75 -9.46
N ASP A 49 -16.59 2.77 -10.72
CA ASP A 49 -16.47 3.90 -11.65
C ASP A 49 -17.78 4.66 -11.82
N PHE A 50 -18.87 4.21 -11.18
CA PHE A 50 -20.20 4.80 -11.31
C PHE A 50 -20.56 5.75 -10.16
N ASP A 51 -19.76 5.86 -9.11
CA ASP A 51 -19.93 6.88 -8.08
C ASP A 51 -19.77 8.28 -8.68
N PRO A 52 -20.44 9.31 -8.09
CA PRO A 52 -20.23 10.67 -8.53
C PRO A 52 -18.81 11.15 -8.23
N PHE A 53 -18.27 11.98 -9.13
CA PHE A 53 -17.08 12.77 -8.88
C PHE A 53 -17.45 13.89 -7.88
N ASP A 54 -17.11 13.70 -6.62
CA ASP A 54 -17.59 14.50 -5.48
C ASP A 54 -16.53 15.42 -4.86
N ASP A 55 -15.25 15.21 -5.21
CA ASP A 55 -14.13 16.04 -4.76
C ASP A 55 -13.03 16.09 -5.83
N ILE A 56 -12.26 17.17 -5.85
CA ILE A 56 -11.14 17.37 -6.78
C ILE A 56 -9.84 17.23 -5.97
N PRO A 57 -9.07 16.16 -6.17
CA PRO A 57 -7.77 16.00 -5.52
C PRO A 57 -6.86 17.21 -5.75
N SER A 58 -6.11 17.59 -4.72
CA SER A 58 -5.25 18.78 -4.71
C SER A 58 -4.16 18.82 -5.78
N PHE A 59 -3.81 17.68 -6.37
CA PHE A 59 -2.83 17.57 -7.45
C PHE A 59 -3.44 17.74 -8.85
N LEU A 60 -4.75 17.97 -8.98
CA LEU A 60 -5.45 18.24 -10.24
C LEU A 60 -5.76 19.73 -10.41
N ASN A 61 -5.87 20.15 -11.68
CA ASN A 61 -6.30 21.51 -12.00
C ASN A 61 -7.79 21.69 -11.65
N ARG A 62 -8.09 22.49 -10.63
CA ARG A 62 -9.45 22.71 -10.16
C ARG A 62 -10.37 23.32 -11.24
N GLU A 63 -9.90 24.31 -12.01
CA GLU A 63 -10.71 24.98 -13.03
C GLU A 63 -11.14 24.02 -14.14
N GLU A 64 -10.29 23.06 -14.48
CA GLU A 64 -10.57 22.05 -15.48
C GLU A 64 -11.62 21.04 -14.99
N PHE A 65 -11.47 20.56 -13.75
CA PHE A 65 -12.29 19.46 -13.22
C PHE A 65 -13.58 19.91 -12.54
N GLU A 66 -13.72 21.18 -12.12
CA GLU A 66 -14.91 21.67 -11.40
C GLU A 66 -16.22 21.49 -12.19
N ARG A 67 -16.21 21.68 -13.51
CA ARG A 67 -17.37 21.44 -14.38
C ARG A 67 -17.86 20.00 -14.42
N HIS A 68 -17.01 19.05 -13.97
CA HIS A 68 -17.33 17.63 -13.96
C HIS A 68 -17.87 17.14 -12.60
N LEU A 69 -17.81 17.96 -11.56
CA LEU A 69 -18.39 17.61 -10.26
C LEU A 69 -19.86 17.18 -10.41
N GLY A 70 -20.20 16.06 -9.81
CA GLY A 70 -21.50 15.41 -9.88
C GLY A 70 -21.67 14.40 -11.02
N LYS A 71 -20.78 14.34 -12.02
CA LYS A 71 -20.83 13.29 -13.05
C LYS A 71 -20.34 11.96 -12.51
N PRO A 72 -20.79 10.82 -13.05
CA PRO A 72 -20.15 9.53 -12.77
C PRO A 72 -18.65 9.56 -13.12
N LEU A 73 -17.80 8.88 -12.35
CA LEU A 73 -16.36 8.87 -12.55
C LEU A 73 -15.93 8.41 -13.95
N PHE A 74 -16.68 7.46 -14.55
CA PHE A 74 -16.44 7.03 -15.95
C PHE A 74 -16.74 8.11 -16.99
N ALA A 75 -17.48 9.16 -16.64
CA ALA A 75 -17.83 10.27 -17.52
C ALA A 75 -16.97 11.54 -17.29
N VAL A 76 -15.98 11.45 -16.42
CA VAL A 76 -14.98 12.48 -16.17
C VAL A 76 -13.75 12.17 -17.03
N PRO A 77 -13.17 13.14 -17.75
CA PRO A 77 -11.98 12.89 -18.57
C PRO A 77 -10.80 12.41 -17.74
N ALA A 78 -9.93 11.64 -18.37
CA ALA A 78 -8.65 11.25 -17.75
C ALA A 78 -7.81 12.51 -17.47
N PRO A 79 -7.09 12.57 -16.33
CA PRO A 79 -6.21 13.69 -16.06
C PRO A 79 -5.00 13.69 -17.00
N ASP A 80 -4.53 14.88 -17.37
CA ASP A 80 -3.27 15.06 -18.11
C ASP A 80 -2.06 14.88 -17.16
N LEU A 81 -1.84 13.66 -16.75
CA LEU A 81 -0.73 13.22 -15.91
C LEU A 81 0.00 12.08 -16.59
N PRO A 82 1.33 11.93 -16.36
CA PRO A 82 2.08 10.80 -16.88
C PRO A 82 1.41 9.49 -16.51
N ALA A 83 1.03 8.69 -17.49
CA ALA A 83 0.47 7.37 -17.24
C ALA A 83 1.48 6.54 -16.42
N PRO A 84 1.03 5.87 -15.36
CA PRO A 84 1.92 5.01 -14.59
C PRO A 84 2.49 3.90 -15.47
N ALA A 85 3.78 3.65 -15.39
CA ALA A 85 4.38 2.51 -16.08
C ALA A 85 3.67 1.21 -15.65
N GLY A 86 3.20 0.43 -16.65
CA GLY A 86 2.44 -0.78 -16.40
C GLY A 86 0.97 -0.57 -15.99
N ALA A 87 0.43 0.65 -16.16
CA ALA A 87 -0.99 0.90 -15.94
C ALA A 87 -1.85 -0.01 -16.82
N LEU A 88 -2.91 -0.52 -16.22
CA LEU A 88 -3.86 -1.41 -16.86
C LEU A 88 -5.22 -0.72 -16.89
N ARG A 89 -6.03 -1.06 -17.90
CA ARG A 89 -7.44 -0.64 -17.95
C ARG A 89 -8.18 -1.15 -16.72
N ALA A 90 -9.31 -0.54 -16.38
CA ALA A 90 -10.14 -0.95 -15.25
C ALA A 90 -10.70 -2.38 -15.37
N ASP A 91 -10.69 -2.97 -16.57
CA ASP A 91 -10.98 -4.39 -16.80
C ASP A 91 -9.74 -5.30 -16.63
N GLY A 92 -8.60 -4.72 -16.29
CA GLY A 92 -7.34 -5.44 -16.08
C GLY A 92 -6.58 -5.82 -17.34
N GLN A 93 -7.00 -5.37 -18.55
CA GLN A 93 -6.23 -5.60 -19.78
C GLN A 93 -5.03 -4.65 -19.86
N ALA A 94 -3.96 -5.07 -20.55
CA ALA A 94 -2.81 -4.22 -20.82
C ALA A 94 -3.28 -3.00 -21.63
N GLY A 95 -3.04 -1.79 -21.07
CA GLY A 95 -3.72 -0.60 -21.55
C GLY A 95 -3.03 0.17 -22.64
N GLY A 96 -3.87 0.92 -23.37
CA GLY A 96 -3.55 2.17 -24.04
C GLY A 96 -3.67 3.36 -23.09
N THR A 97 -3.85 4.56 -23.67
CA THR A 97 -4.16 5.77 -22.90
C THR A 97 -5.49 5.60 -22.17
N PRO A 98 -5.57 5.87 -20.85
CA PRO A 98 -6.84 5.82 -20.12
C PRO A 98 -7.88 6.76 -20.77
N GLU A 99 -9.09 6.26 -21.01
CA GLU A 99 -10.15 7.03 -21.66
C GLU A 99 -10.83 8.02 -20.69
N ASN A 100 -10.81 7.70 -19.39
CA ASN A 100 -11.50 8.48 -18.36
C ASN A 100 -10.76 8.41 -17.02
N TYR A 101 -11.24 9.23 -16.09
CA TYR A 101 -10.73 9.39 -14.73
C TYR A 101 -10.62 8.05 -13.96
N ALA A 102 -11.71 7.27 -14.00
CA ALA A 102 -11.76 6.00 -13.27
C ALA A 102 -10.80 4.95 -13.88
N GLU A 103 -10.57 4.97 -15.18
CA GLU A 103 -9.56 4.12 -15.83
C GLU A 103 -8.15 4.51 -15.43
N TYR A 104 -7.88 5.80 -15.32
CA TYR A 104 -6.56 6.28 -14.91
C TYR A 104 -6.20 5.76 -13.50
N PHE A 105 -7.02 6.07 -12.50
CA PHE A 105 -6.72 5.74 -11.11
C PHE A 105 -7.02 4.27 -10.77
N GLY A 106 -8.07 3.71 -11.33
CA GLY A 106 -8.40 2.28 -11.19
C GLY A 106 -7.35 1.38 -11.83
N GLY A 107 -6.88 1.75 -13.02
CA GLY A 107 -5.81 1.03 -13.72
C GLY A 107 -4.48 1.02 -12.97
N GLU A 108 -4.11 2.17 -12.36
CA GLU A 108 -2.94 2.25 -11.49
C GLU A 108 -3.04 1.25 -10.32
N PHE A 109 -4.19 1.16 -9.68
CA PHE A 109 -4.40 0.25 -8.57
C PHE A 109 -4.45 -1.22 -8.97
N ILE A 110 -5.12 -1.54 -10.09
CA ILE A 110 -5.14 -2.89 -10.67
C ILE A 110 -3.71 -3.38 -10.95
N ALA A 111 -2.85 -2.51 -11.49
CA ALA A 111 -1.44 -2.86 -11.73
C ALA A 111 -0.73 -3.28 -10.45
N VAL A 112 -0.97 -2.58 -9.33
CA VAL A 112 -0.43 -2.96 -8.02
C VAL A 112 -0.99 -4.30 -7.56
N ILE A 113 -2.31 -4.54 -7.67
CA ILE A 113 -2.94 -5.82 -7.29
C ILE A 113 -2.35 -6.98 -8.09
N LYS A 114 -2.21 -6.81 -9.40
CA LYS A 114 -1.60 -7.84 -10.27
C LYS A 114 -0.13 -8.10 -9.92
N ARG A 115 0.63 -7.04 -9.63
CA ARG A 115 2.02 -7.18 -9.16
C ARG A 115 2.11 -7.96 -7.85
N LEU A 116 1.10 -7.85 -6.97
CA LEU A 116 1.02 -8.67 -5.75
C LEU A 116 0.74 -10.16 -6.04
N GLY A 117 0.39 -10.53 -7.27
CA GLY A 117 0.19 -11.91 -7.69
C GLY A 117 -1.12 -12.54 -7.18
N PHE A 118 -2.18 -11.75 -7.02
CA PHE A 118 -3.52 -12.26 -6.77
C PHE A 118 -4.25 -12.53 -8.08
N ALA A 119 -4.92 -13.68 -8.17
CA ALA A 119 -5.77 -14.07 -9.29
C ALA A 119 -7.18 -13.45 -9.13
N ALA A 120 -7.25 -12.12 -9.17
CA ALA A 120 -8.52 -11.41 -9.10
C ALA A 120 -9.10 -11.21 -10.51
N GLU A 121 -10.41 -11.41 -10.65
CA GLU A 121 -11.20 -11.05 -11.81
C GLU A 121 -11.70 -9.61 -11.64
N PHE A 122 -11.24 -8.71 -12.51
CA PHE A 122 -11.58 -7.30 -12.42
C PHE A 122 -12.80 -6.98 -13.24
N TYR A 123 -13.69 -6.13 -12.70
CA TYR A 123 -14.86 -5.61 -13.38
C TYR A 123 -15.18 -4.18 -12.94
N ARG A 124 -16.04 -3.51 -13.73
CA ARG A 124 -16.50 -2.15 -13.45
C ARG A 124 -17.93 -2.16 -12.91
N ALA A 125 -18.21 -1.28 -11.94
CA ALA A 125 -19.58 -1.08 -11.49
C ALA A 125 -20.50 -0.65 -12.65
N SER A 126 -20.06 0.31 -13.47
CA SER A 126 -20.85 0.78 -14.63
C SER A 126 -21.23 -0.33 -15.60
N ALA A 127 -20.38 -1.34 -15.78
CA ALA A 127 -20.69 -2.49 -16.63
C ALA A 127 -21.86 -3.32 -16.08
N LEU A 128 -21.87 -3.62 -14.77
CA LEU A 128 -22.98 -4.36 -14.15
C LEU A 128 -24.32 -3.68 -14.38
N TYR A 129 -24.34 -2.34 -14.32
CA TYR A 129 -25.56 -1.57 -14.53
C TYR A 129 -25.97 -1.53 -16.00
N ARG A 130 -25.03 -1.23 -16.91
CA ARG A 130 -25.30 -1.09 -18.37
C ARG A 130 -25.68 -2.41 -19.03
N GLU A 131 -25.13 -3.52 -18.57
CA GLU A 131 -25.47 -4.89 -18.99
C GLU A 131 -26.82 -5.37 -18.43
N GLY A 132 -27.51 -4.55 -17.61
CA GLY A 132 -28.79 -4.88 -17.01
C GLY A 132 -28.73 -5.87 -15.85
N ARG A 133 -27.56 -6.29 -15.40
CA ARG A 133 -27.41 -7.24 -14.31
C ARG A 133 -27.97 -6.72 -12.97
N MET A 134 -27.97 -5.40 -12.78
CA MET A 134 -28.53 -4.72 -11.61
C MET A 134 -30.04 -4.45 -11.70
N ASN A 135 -30.69 -4.67 -12.85
CA ASN A 135 -32.08 -4.27 -13.09
C ASN A 135 -33.07 -4.85 -12.08
N ASP A 136 -33.00 -6.16 -11.80
CA ASP A 136 -33.88 -6.81 -10.81
C ASP A 136 -33.63 -6.28 -9.41
N ALA A 137 -32.36 -6.08 -9.03
CA ALA A 137 -32.02 -5.53 -7.73
C ALA A 137 -32.53 -4.08 -7.58
N ILE A 138 -32.44 -3.26 -8.61
CA ILE A 138 -33.01 -1.90 -8.64
C ILE A 138 -34.52 -1.95 -8.48
N ARG A 139 -35.22 -2.81 -9.24
CA ARG A 139 -36.67 -2.98 -9.15
C ARG A 139 -37.12 -3.39 -7.75
N ILE A 140 -36.46 -4.38 -7.16
CA ILE A 140 -36.75 -4.84 -5.79
C ILE A 140 -36.54 -3.69 -4.79
N ALA A 141 -35.41 -2.98 -4.88
CA ALA A 141 -35.10 -1.84 -3.99
C ALA A 141 -36.13 -0.72 -4.08
N LEU A 142 -36.57 -0.36 -5.29
CA LEU A 142 -37.58 0.67 -5.51
C LEU A 142 -38.96 0.26 -4.93
N LEU A 143 -39.40 -0.98 -5.15
CA LEU A 143 -40.64 -1.52 -4.60
C LEU A 143 -40.59 -1.67 -3.07
N ARG A 144 -39.43 -1.89 -2.50
CA ARG A 144 -39.19 -2.06 -1.06
C ARG A 144 -38.57 -0.81 -0.40
N ALA A 145 -38.59 0.35 -1.08
CA ALA A 145 -38.00 1.59 -0.56
C ALA A 145 -38.46 1.97 0.86
N PRO A 146 -39.77 1.82 1.24
CA PRO A 146 -40.19 2.08 2.63
C PRO A 146 -39.52 1.15 3.67
N LEU A 147 -39.28 -0.09 3.31
CA LEU A 147 -38.58 -1.05 4.19
C LEU A 147 -37.10 -0.67 4.32
N ILE A 148 -36.44 -0.30 3.21
CA ILE A 148 -35.06 0.19 3.24
C ILE A 148 -34.95 1.44 4.11
N ALA A 149 -35.86 2.41 3.96
CA ALA A 149 -35.89 3.63 4.78
C ALA A 149 -36.01 3.31 6.30
N ARG A 150 -36.88 2.36 6.65
CA ARG A 150 -37.04 1.88 8.02
C ARG A 150 -35.74 1.23 8.55
N ILE A 151 -35.08 0.40 7.76
CA ILE A 151 -33.79 -0.20 8.15
C ILE A 151 -32.74 0.88 8.44
N TYR A 152 -32.65 1.93 7.61
CA TYR A 152 -31.75 3.06 7.86
C TYR A 152 -32.06 3.76 9.19
N GLU A 153 -33.34 4.01 9.50
CA GLU A 153 -33.73 4.65 10.75
C GLU A 153 -33.43 3.77 11.96
N GLU A 154 -33.78 2.49 11.92
CA GLU A 154 -33.58 1.55 13.03
C GLU A 154 -32.10 1.29 13.33
N VAL A 155 -31.23 1.22 12.31
CA VAL A 155 -29.80 0.89 12.50
C VAL A 155 -28.98 2.13 12.81
N SER A 156 -29.20 3.24 12.12
CA SER A 156 -28.33 4.42 12.21
C SER A 156 -29.04 5.70 12.69
N GLY A 157 -30.34 5.64 12.99
CA GLY A 157 -31.15 6.82 13.33
C GLY A 157 -31.41 7.77 12.14
N ALA A 158 -30.97 7.42 10.95
CA ALA A 158 -31.07 8.28 9.76
C ALA A 158 -32.46 8.21 9.14
N LYS A 159 -33.32 9.16 9.52
CA LYS A 159 -34.68 9.29 8.96
C LYS A 159 -34.63 9.68 7.48
N ARG A 160 -35.58 9.11 6.71
CA ARG A 160 -35.78 9.41 5.29
C ARG A 160 -37.13 10.07 5.09
N GLU A 161 -37.23 10.89 4.05
CA GLU A 161 -38.52 11.49 3.65
C GLU A 161 -39.54 10.38 3.28
N LYS A 162 -40.85 10.66 3.42
CA LYS A 162 -41.91 9.65 3.19
C LYS A 162 -41.87 8.99 1.81
N ASN A 163 -41.46 9.72 0.78
CA ASN A 163 -41.38 9.23 -0.60
C ASN A 163 -39.96 9.03 -1.09
N TRP A 164 -39.01 8.88 -0.15
CA TRP A 164 -37.61 8.65 -0.49
C TRP A 164 -37.41 7.34 -1.27
N LEU A 165 -36.58 7.40 -2.31
CA LEU A 165 -36.19 6.24 -3.12
C LEU A 165 -34.65 6.03 -3.03
N PRO A 166 -34.18 4.77 -2.96
CA PRO A 166 -32.77 4.43 -2.76
C PRO A 166 -31.93 4.50 -4.04
N VAL A 167 -32.21 5.45 -4.95
CA VAL A 167 -31.52 5.59 -6.24
C VAL A 167 -31.17 7.04 -6.55
N SER A 168 -30.09 7.24 -7.29
CA SER A 168 -29.76 8.48 -8.00
C SER A 168 -29.81 8.24 -9.50
N LEU A 169 -30.42 9.15 -10.25
CA LEU A 169 -30.58 9.07 -11.70
C LEU A 169 -29.41 9.78 -12.40
N VAL A 170 -28.99 9.28 -13.54
CA VAL A 170 -28.10 10.04 -14.42
C VAL A 170 -28.93 11.08 -15.17
N CYS A 171 -28.77 12.35 -14.84
CA CYS A 171 -29.57 13.42 -15.43
C CYS A 171 -29.43 13.44 -16.97
N GLU A 172 -30.53 13.29 -17.71
CA GLU A 172 -30.53 13.26 -19.19
C GLU A 172 -30.04 14.57 -19.81
N HIS A 173 -30.05 15.70 -19.04
CA HIS A 173 -29.68 17.02 -19.55
C HIS A 173 -28.20 17.37 -19.31
N CYS A 174 -27.62 17.01 -18.15
CA CYS A 174 -26.26 17.42 -17.80
C CYS A 174 -25.31 16.23 -17.48
N GLY A 175 -25.84 15.01 -17.49
CA GLY A 175 -25.06 13.79 -17.22
C GLY A 175 -24.61 13.62 -15.76
N LYS A 176 -25.05 14.49 -14.84
CA LYS A 176 -24.69 14.39 -13.42
C LYS A 176 -25.59 13.40 -12.69
N ILE A 177 -25.03 12.62 -11.79
CA ILE A 177 -25.73 11.69 -10.91
C ILE A 177 -25.76 12.17 -9.46
N GLY A 178 -24.73 12.91 -9.02
CA GLY A 178 -24.61 13.41 -7.65
C GLY A 178 -25.56 14.56 -7.30
N THR A 179 -26.21 15.16 -8.30
CA THR A 179 -27.11 16.30 -8.14
C THR A 179 -28.57 15.96 -8.42
N THR A 180 -28.92 14.66 -8.54
CA THR A 180 -30.29 14.22 -8.80
C THR A 180 -30.99 13.71 -7.54
N LYS A 181 -32.28 13.99 -7.43
CA LYS A 181 -33.18 13.47 -6.39
C LYS A 181 -34.35 12.74 -7.06
N ALA A 182 -34.51 11.46 -6.73
CA ALA A 182 -35.64 10.67 -7.16
C ALA A 182 -36.90 11.06 -6.36
N LEU A 183 -38.03 11.24 -7.03
CA LEU A 183 -39.26 11.74 -6.44
C LEU A 183 -40.36 10.69 -6.33
N SER A 184 -40.57 9.88 -7.38
CA SER A 184 -41.59 8.82 -7.42
C SER A 184 -41.19 7.75 -8.45
N PHE A 185 -41.72 6.54 -8.24
CA PHE A 185 -41.59 5.41 -9.14
C PHE A 185 -42.97 4.87 -9.50
N ASP A 186 -43.27 4.73 -10.77
CA ASP A 186 -44.58 4.28 -11.27
C ASP A 186 -44.61 2.78 -11.61
N GLY A 187 -43.52 2.07 -11.45
CA GLY A 187 -43.32 0.67 -11.83
C GLY A 187 -42.32 0.49 -12.97
N GLU A 188 -42.17 1.48 -13.83
CA GLU A 188 -41.27 1.48 -15.00
C GLU A 188 -40.28 2.64 -15.01
N ARG A 189 -40.73 3.82 -14.61
CA ARG A 189 -39.95 5.07 -14.68
C ARG A 189 -39.85 5.71 -13.30
N VAL A 190 -38.73 6.37 -13.07
CA VAL A 190 -38.52 7.22 -11.90
C VAL A 190 -38.56 8.67 -12.32
N LYS A 191 -39.49 9.43 -11.69
CA LYS A 191 -39.50 10.88 -11.79
C LYS A 191 -38.40 11.45 -10.93
N TYR A 192 -37.65 12.41 -11.47
CA TYR A 192 -36.52 13.03 -10.77
C TYR A 192 -36.43 14.54 -11.05
N GLU A 193 -35.67 15.20 -10.20
CA GLU A 193 -35.18 16.55 -10.39
C GLU A 193 -33.67 16.62 -10.23
N CYS A 194 -33.00 17.53 -10.94
CA CYS A 194 -31.56 17.79 -10.86
C CYS A 194 -31.37 19.21 -10.32
N GLY A 195 -30.87 19.32 -9.10
CA GLY A 195 -30.81 20.61 -8.38
C GLY A 195 -29.57 20.69 -7.47
N ASN A 196 -29.53 21.74 -6.67
CA ASN A 196 -28.43 22.00 -5.74
C ASN A 196 -28.70 21.28 -4.39
N PHE A 197 -28.75 19.95 -4.41
CA PHE A 197 -29.00 19.12 -3.22
C PHE A 197 -27.74 18.79 -2.41
N VAL A 198 -26.56 19.11 -2.96
CA VAL A 198 -25.25 18.92 -2.35
C VAL A 198 -24.42 20.20 -2.49
N GLU A 199 -23.55 20.46 -1.53
CA GLU A 199 -22.74 21.69 -1.52
C GLU A 199 -21.59 21.66 -2.55
N TRP A 200 -21.13 20.49 -2.92
CA TRP A 200 -19.95 20.29 -3.76
C TRP A 200 -20.25 20.24 -5.27
N ALA A 201 -21.52 20.22 -5.70
CA ALA A 201 -21.88 20.24 -7.12
C ALA A 201 -23.19 20.97 -7.38
N VAL A 202 -23.26 21.64 -8.55
CA VAL A 202 -24.43 22.40 -8.99
C VAL A 202 -25.23 21.58 -10.01
N GLY A 203 -26.54 21.42 -9.78
CA GLY A 203 -27.47 20.78 -10.72
C GLY A 203 -27.89 21.72 -11.84
N CYS A 204 -28.50 21.18 -12.91
CA CYS A 204 -28.93 21.98 -14.08
C CYS A 204 -30.32 22.63 -13.93
N GLY A 205 -31.02 22.42 -12.82
CA GLY A 205 -32.36 22.94 -12.56
C GLY A 205 -33.50 22.25 -13.33
N ARG A 206 -33.19 21.17 -14.09
CA ARG A 206 -34.17 20.43 -14.88
C ARG A 206 -34.54 19.12 -14.21
N GLY A 207 -35.65 18.54 -14.59
CA GLY A 207 -36.12 17.24 -14.16
C GLY A 207 -36.72 16.45 -15.30
N GLY A 208 -37.15 15.25 -15.00
CA GLY A 208 -37.76 14.36 -15.99
C GLY A 208 -38.31 13.09 -15.35
N ALA A 209 -38.69 12.17 -16.21
CA ALA A 209 -39.03 10.81 -15.81
C ALA A 209 -38.32 9.83 -16.77
N MET A 210 -37.49 8.92 -16.23
CA MET A 210 -36.69 8.00 -17.03
C MET A 210 -36.69 6.60 -16.45
N SER A 211 -36.32 5.62 -17.26
CA SER A 211 -36.08 4.26 -16.80
C SER A 211 -34.86 4.22 -15.88
N PRO A 212 -34.92 3.62 -14.69
CA PRO A 212 -33.77 3.45 -13.80
C PRO A 212 -32.84 2.31 -14.21
N TYR A 213 -33.20 1.56 -15.25
CA TYR A 213 -32.52 0.35 -15.68
C TYR A 213 -31.41 0.63 -16.67
N ASN A 214 -30.56 -0.39 -16.93
CA ASN A 214 -29.50 -0.36 -17.95
C ASN A 214 -28.54 0.84 -17.82
N GLY A 215 -28.23 1.23 -16.59
CA GLY A 215 -27.34 2.36 -16.29
C GLY A 215 -28.03 3.72 -16.20
N GLY A 216 -29.37 3.81 -16.29
CA GLY A 216 -30.13 5.04 -16.10
C GLY A 216 -30.10 5.55 -14.66
N ALA A 217 -29.94 4.66 -13.69
CA ALA A 217 -29.79 4.98 -12.27
C ALA A 217 -28.73 4.12 -11.59
N LYS A 218 -28.29 4.59 -10.43
CA LYS A 218 -27.43 3.85 -9.50
C LYS A 218 -28.12 3.78 -8.14
N LEU A 219 -28.08 2.62 -7.49
CA LEU A 219 -28.48 2.49 -6.11
C LEU A 219 -27.59 3.32 -5.19
N LEU A 220 -28.16 3.88 -4.13
CA LEU A 220 -27.38 4.56 -3.11
C LEU A 220 -26.50 3.56 -2.38
N TRP A 221 -25.28 3.94 -2.07
CA TRP A 221 -24.17 3.11 -1.64
C TRP A 221 -24.52 1.91 -0.73
N LYS A 222 -25.20 2.12 0.42
CA LYS A 222 -25.49 1.03 1.34
C LYS A 222 -26.52 0.03 0.79
N ALA A 223 -27.49 0.51 -0.01
CA ALA A 223 -28.46 -0.33 -0.71
C ALA A 223 -27.79 -1.04 -1.91
N GLU A 224 -26.88 -0.36 -2.61
CA GLU A 224 -26.08 -0.95 -3.68
C GLU A 224 -25.23 -2.11 -3.17
N TRP A 225 -24.60 -1.95 -2.00
CA TRP A 225 -23.75 -2.94 -1.41
C TRP A 225 -24.50 -4.27 -1.21
N ALA A 226 -25.67 -4.23 -0.59
CA ALA A 226 -26.55 -5.39 -0.43
C ALA A 226 -27.03 -5.96 -1.78
N ALA A 227 -27.34 -5.09 -2.74
CA ALA A 227 -27.74 -5.50 -4.09
C ALA A 227 -26.64 -6.26 -4.81
N LYS A 228 -25.37 -5.85 -4.65
CA LYS A 228 -24.22 -6.57 -5.21
C LYS A 228 -24.02 -7.93 -4.56
N PHE A 229 -24.30 -8.09 -3.25
CA PHE A 229 -24.32 -9.42 -2.62
C PHE A 229 -25.31 -10.34 -3.30
N PHE A 230 -26.51 -9.84 -3.57
CA PHE A 230 -27.57 -10.59 -4.24
C PHE A 230 -27.21 -10.94 -5.70
N VAL A 231 -26.81 -9.94 -6.49
CA VAL A 231 -26.55 -10.09 -7.94
C VAL A 231 -25.35 -10.98 -8.23
N LEU A 232 -24.29 -10.85 -7.44
CA LEU A 232 -23.04 -11.60 -7.64
C LEU A 232 -22.98 -12.88 -6.81
N GLY A 233 -23.91 -13.07 -5.89
CA GLY A 233 -23.93 -14.21 -5.00
C GLY A 233 -22.67 -14.28 -4.14
N VAL A 234 -22.31 -13.19 -3.50
CA VAL A 234 -21.09 -13.06 -2.69
C VAL A 234 -21.18 -13.92 -1.43
N ASP A 235 -20.12 -14.66 -1.11
CA ASP A 235 -20.02 -15.48 0.11
C ASP A 235 -19.09 -14.86 1.16
N VAL A 236 -18.04 -14.15 0.73
CA VAL A 236 -17.09 -13.50 1.63
C VAL A 236 -16.78 -12.10 1.13
N GLU A 237 -17.01 -11.11 1.98
CA GLU A 237 -16.61 -9.73 1.74
C GLU A 237 -16.41 -9.02 3.07
N GLY A 238 -15.17 -8.71 3.42
CA GLY A 238 -14.82 -7.95 4.61
C GLY A 238 -14.94 -6.44 4.36
N ALA A 239 -14.89 -5.69 5.44
CA ALA A 239 -14.94 -4.24 5.37
C ALA A 239 -14.04 -3.60 6.43
N GLY A 240 -13.58 -2.38 6.15
CA GLY A 240 -12.86 -1.57 7.13
C GLY A 240 -13.70 -1.33 8.39
N LYS A 241 -13.03 -1.09 9.50
CA LYS A 241 -13.66 -0.88 10.82
C LYS A 241 -14.76 0.17 10.81
N ASP A 242 -14.56 1.27 10.09
CA ASP A 242 -15.52 2.37 9.99
C ASP A 242 -16.87 1.95 9.39
N HIS A 243 -16.89 0.88 8.60
CA HIS A 243 -18.11 0.30 8.03
C HIS A 243 -18.68 -0.84 8.89
N SER A 244 -17.82 -1.53 9.64
CA SER A 244 -18.15 -2.74 10.40
C SER A 244 -18.55 -2.50 11.87
N THR A 245 -18.53 -1.23 12.33
CA THR A 245 -18.98 -0.86 13.67
C THR A 245 -20.49 -0.97 13.80
N LYS A 246 -21.00 -1.15 15.05
CA LYS A 246 -22.43 -1.15 15.35
C LYS A 246 -23.09 0.14 14.84
N GLY A 247 -24.22 0.04 14.16
CA GLY A 247 -24.87 1.16 13.49
C GLY A 247 -24.22 1.57 12.17
N GLY A 248 -23.16 0.86 11.74
CA GLY A 248 -22.39 1.16 10.54
C GLY A 248 -23.05 0.73 9.24
N ALA A 249 -22.37 1.02 8.15
CA ALA A 249 -22.87 0.74 6.81
C ALA A 249 -23.07 -0.74 6.53
N ARG A 250 -22.20 -1.60 7.09
CA ARG A 250 -22.27 -3.05 6.91
C ARG A 250 -23.53 -3.64 7.56
N GLU A 251 -23.89 -3.20 8.76
CA GLU A 251 -25.11 -3.67 9.43
C GLU A 251 -26.37 -3.29 8.63
N ILE A 252 -26.42 -2.10 8.02
CA ILE A 252 -27.50 -1.70 7.12
C ILE A 252 -27.54 -2.61 5.88
N ALA A 253 -26.39 -2.85 5.23
CA ALA A 253 -26.30 -3.72 4.05
C ALA A 253 -26.71 -5.15 4.36
N ASP A 254 -26.29 -5.71 5.50
CA ASP A 254 -26.61 -7.06 5.93
C ASP A 254 -28.12 -7.22 6.20
N ARG A 255 -28.76 -6.22 6.80
CA ARG A 255 -30.23 -6.22 7.00
C ARG A 255 -30.99 -6.08 5.67
N ILE A 256 -30.53 -5.22 4.76
CA ILE A 256 -31.13 -5.10 3.43
C ILE A 256 -30.97 -6.43 2.67
N ALA A 257 -29.84 -7.11 2.75
CA ALA A 257 -29.62 -8.41 2.13
C ALA A 257 -30.68 -9.44 2.62
N ARG A 258 -30.91 -9.53 3.92
CA ARG A 258 -31.89 -10.46 4.50
C ARG A 258 -33.35 -10.07 4.24
N GLU A 259 -33.70 -8.82 4.57
CA GLU A 259 -35.10 -8.37 4.64
C GLU A 259 -35.67 -7.93 3.29
N VAL A 260 -34.79 -7.42 2.38
CA VAL A 260 -35.19 -6.91 1.06
C VAL A 260 -34.91 -7.91 -0.05
N TYR A 261 -33.71 -8.50 -0.06
CA TYR A 261 -33.30 -9.45 -1.11
C TYR A 261 -33.49 -10.91 -0.73
N GLY A 262 -33.75 -11.24 0.53
CA GLY A 262 -34.00 -12.60 0.99
C GLY A 262 -32.78 -13.52 0.92
N ILE A 263 -31.58 -12.99 1.06
CA ILE A 263 -30.32 -13.73 1.06
C ILE A 263 -29.57 -13.58 2.39
N GLU A 264 -28.80 -14.58 2.76
CA GLU A 264 -27.83 -14.40 3.85
C GLU A 264 -26.68 -13.48 3.36
N PRO A 265 -26.27 -12.49 4.17
CA PRO A 265 -25.15 -11.65 3.83
C PRO A 265 -23.83 -12.43 3.84
N PRO A 266 -22.83 -11.97 3.11
CA PRO A 266 -21.50 -12.59 3.09
C PRO A 266 -20.84 -12.60 4.46
N VAL A 267 -19.96 -13.59 4.68
CA VAL A 267 -19.06 -13.59 5.85
C VAL A 267 -18.26 -12.30 5.85
N ASN A 268 -18.39 -11.51 6.92
CA ASN A 268 -17.64 -10.28 7.12
C ASN A 268 -16.31 -10.58 7.82
N ILE A 269 -15.22 -10.03 7.29
CA ILE A 269 -13.91 -10.04 7.93
C ILE A 269 -13.55 -8.57 8.21
N PRO A 270 -13.91 -8.01 9.37
CA PRO A 270 -13.60 -6.63 9.69
C PRO A 270 -12.10 -6.45 9.86
N TYR A 271 -11.57 -5.33 9.36
CA TYR A 271 -10.16 -5.00 9.52
C TYR A 271 -9.94 -3.54 9.92
N GLU A 272 -8.91 -3.33 10.74
CA GLU A 272 -8.49 -2.02 11.24
C GLU A 272 -7.78 -1.19 10.16
N PHE A 273 -7.60 0.09 10.46
CA PHE A 273 -6.96 1.05 9.56
C PHE A 273 -5.48 0.74 9.32
N PHE A 274 -5.03 1.22 8.17
CA PHE A 274 -3.63 1.38 7.84
C PHE A 274 -3.29 2.87 7.94
N HIS A 275 -2.32 3.21 8.77
CA HIS A 275 -1.83 4.58 8.94
C HIS A 275 -0.45 4.72 8.29
N VAL A 276 -0.13 5.93 7.84
CA VAL A 276 1.22 6.31 7.42
C VAL A 276 1.68 7.45 8.32
N GLY A 277 2.74 7.23 9.10
CA GLY A 277 3.24 8.20 10.07
C GLY A 277 2.18 8.65 11.09
N GLY A 278 1.38 7.70 11.60
CA GLY A 278 0.32 7.95 12.58
C GLY A 278 -0.95 8.63 12.04
N ARG A 279 -1.04 8.87 10.71
CA ARG A 279 -2.17 9.61 10.11
C ARG A 279 -3.07 8.72 9.26
N LYS A 280 -4.40 8.90 9.37
CA LYS A 280 -5.37 8.29 8.47
C LYS A 280 -5.28 8.94 7.09
N MET A 281 -5.34 8.13 6.05
CA MET A 281 -5.25 8.56 4.65
C MET A 281 -6.62 8.79 4.02
N SER A 282 -6.68 9.60 2.95
CA SER A 282 -7.89 9.86 2.15
C SER A 282 -7.56 9.89 0.65
N THR A 283 -8.23 9.03 -0.12
CA THR A 283 -8.07 8.95 -1.59
C THR A 283 -8.59 10.20 -2.29
N SER A 284 -9.81 10.63 -1.99
CA SER A 284 -10.44 11.78 -2.65
C SER A 284 -9.72 13.10 -2.39
N ARG A 285 -9.09 13.25 -1.24
CA ARG A 285 -8.30 14.44 -0.88
C ARG A 285 -6.83 14.35 -1.32
N GLY A 286 -6.39 13.22 -1.87
CA GLY A 286 -4.98 13.00 -2.23
C GLY A 286 -4.02 13.02 -1.03
N ALA A 287 -4.52 12.71 0.18
CA ALA A 287 -3.74 12.74 1.40
C ALA A 287 -3.19 11.35 1.76
N GLY A 288 -1.88 11.25 1.96
CA GLY A 288 -1.18 10.02 2.35
C GLY A 288 -0.41 9.36 1.20
N ALA A 289 0.25 8.25 1.50
CA ALA A 289 0.99 7.49 0.50
C ALA A 289 0.05 6.63 -0.36
N SER A 290 0.22 6.69 -1.66
CA SER A 290 -0.52 5.85 -2.60
C SER A 290 -0.07 4.39 -2.53
N ALA A 291 -0.94 3.48 -2.96
CA ALA A 291 -0.61 2.07 -3.10
C ALA A 291 0.60 1.85 -4.02
N ARG A 292 0.69 2.65 -5.09
CA ARG A 292 1.80 2.62 -6.03
C ARG A 292 3.12 3.03 -5.39
N GLU A 293 3.17 4.17 -4.69
CA GLU A 293 4.38 4.66 -4.03
C GLU A 293 4.95 3.63 -3.05
N ILE A 294 4.11 3.02 -2.23
CA ILE A 294 4.57 1.99 -1.29
C ILE A 294 4.96 0.70 -2.02
N ALA A 295 4.25 0.33 -3.09
CA ALA A 295 4.64 -0.81 -3.92
C ALA A 295 5.98 -0.61 -4.65
N GLU A 296 6.40 0.62 -4.88
CA GLU A 296 7.74 0.93 -5.42
C GLU A 296 8.86 0.81 -4.37
N LEU A 297 8.54 0.91 -3.08
CA LEU A 297 9.48 0.78 -1.96
C LEU A 297 9.63 -0.64 -1.43
N LEU A 298 8.67 -1.53 -1.69
CA LEU A 298 8.65 -2.88 -1.15
C LEU A 298 8.46 -3.92 -2.27
N PRO A 299 9.19 -5.06 -2.22
CA PRO A 299 8.90 -6.20 -3.09
C PRO A 299 7.50 -6.75 -2.80
N PRO A 300 6.83 -7.39 -3.78
CA PRO A 300 5.48 -7.94 -3.60
C PRO A 300 5.32 -8.82 -2.36
N LYS A 301 6.30 -9.67 -2.06
CA LYS A 301 6.28 -10.54 -0.88
C LYS A 301 6.24 -9.75 0.44
N LEU A 302 7.03 -8.68 0.56
CA LEU A 302 7.07 -7.84 1.75
C LEU A 302 5.79 -6.99 1.88
N LEU A 303 5.24 -6.48 0.77
CA LEU A 303 4.00 -5.72 0.79
C LEU A 303 2.80 -6.60 1.18
N ARG A 304 2.76 -7.86 0.70
CA ARG A 304 1.78 -8.85 1.17
C ARG A 304 1.99 -9.18 2.66
N PHE A 305 3.24 -9.41 3.07
CA PHE A 305 3.59 -9.68 4.45
C PHE A 305 3.15 -8.54 5.38
N LEU A 306 3.43 -7.28 5.02
CA LEU A 306 3.01 -6.09 5.76
C LEU A 306 1.51 -6.06 6.04
N MET A 307 0.68 -6.55 5.11
CA MET A 307 -0.78 -6.58 5.27
C MET A 307 -1.29 -7.78 6.06
N LEU A 308 -0.50 -8.88 6.15
CA LEU A 308 -0.91 -10.16 6.75
C LEU A 308 -0.33 -10.40 8.15
N TYR A 309 0.87 -9.87 8.46
CA TYR A 309 1.59 -10.26 9.68
C TYR A 309 0.92 -9.78 10.98
N LYS A 310 0.11 -8.74 10.90
CA LYS A 310 -0.72 -8.29 12.02
C LYS A 310 -2.16 -8.81 11.87
N ASP A 311 -2.73 -9.22 12.99
CA ASP A 311 -4.14 -9.57 13.07
C ASP A 311 -5.01 -8.48 12.39
N PRO A 312 -6.05 -8.86 11.62
CA PRO A 312 -6.98 -7.89 11.02
C PRO A 312 -7.54 -6.86 12.00
N ALA A 313 -7.78 -7.22 13.26
CA ALA A 313 -8.26 -6.31 14.30
C ALA A 313 -7.20 -5.33 14.85
N ARG A 314 -5.97 -5.36 14.33
CA ARG A 314 -4.88 -4.46 14.75
C ARG A 314 -4.58 -3.42 13.69
N VAL A 315 -4.38 -2.17 14.13
CA VAL A 315 -3.90 -1.08 13.26
C VAL A 315 -2.49 -1.41 12.75
N ILE A 316 -2.26 -1.17 11.46
CA ILE A 316 -0.91 -1.13 10.89
C ILE A 316 -0.51 0.34 10.82
N ASP A 317 0.56 0.71 11.51
CA ASP A 317 1.23 2.00 11.31
C ASP A 317 2.56 1.76 10.62
N PHE A 318 2.73 2.39 9.46
CA PHE A 318 3.89 2.19 8.60
C PHE A 318 4.41 3.55 8.14
N ASP A 319 5.59 3.91 8.59
CA ASP A 319 6.27 5.14 8.18
C ASP A 319 7.55 4.78 7.41
N PRO A 320 7.54 4.88 6.06
CA PRO A 320 8.72 4.54 5.26
C PRO A 320 9.91 5.49 5.50
N SER A 321 9.69 6.66 6.13
CA SER A 321 10.74 7.60 6.51
C SER A 321 11.38 7.32 7.88
N ALA A 322 10.94 6.24 8.54
CA ALA A 322 11.48 5.76 9.80
C ALA A 322 12.17 4.40 9.65
N ASP A 323 12.37 3.68 10.75
CA ASP A 323 12.99 2.33 10.76
C ASP A 323 12.00 1.22 10.36
N THR A 324 10.81 1.56 9.90
CA THR A 324 9.76 0.56 9.66
C THR A 324 10.09 -0.40 8.53
N ILE A 325 10.83 0.04 7.49
CA ILE A 325 11.23 -0.85 6.39
C ILE A 325 12.31 -1.84 6.85
N PRO A 326 13.45 -1.45 7.47
CA PRO A 326 14.39 -2.39 8.05
C PRO A 326 13.75 -3.38 9.04
N ASN A 327 12.91 -2.88 9.96
CA ASN A 327 12.23 -3.72 10.94
C ASN A 327 11.23 -4.69 10.31
N LEU A 328 10.59 -4.31 9.20
CA LEU A 328 9.71 -5.19 8.45
C LEU A 328 10.47 -6.36 7.82
N TYR A 329 11.66 -6.10 7.26
CA TYR A 329 12.55 -7.15 6.76
C TYR A 329 13.01 -8.06 7.86
N ASP A 330 13.48 -7.53 9.01
CA ASP A 330 13.92 -8.34 10.15
C ASP A 330 12.78 -9.24 10.66
N THR A 331 11.55 -8.70 10.70
CA THR A 331 10.37 -9.49 11.09
C THR A 331 10.05 -10.57 10.06
N TYR A 332 10.07 -10.24 8.78
CA TYR A 332 9.86 -11.19 7.69
C TYR A 332 10.89 -12.32 7.72
N ASP A 333 12.14 -12.00 7.96
CA ASP A 333 13.25 -12.98 8.04
C ASP A 333 13.02 -13.97 9.19
N SER A 334 12.55 -13.50 10.35
CA SER A 334 12.22 -14.39 11.48
C SER A 334 11.07 -15.34 11.16
N TYR A 335 10.08 -14.91 10.36
CA TYR A 335 8.97 -15.76 9.90
C TYR A 335 9.42 -16.77 8.85
N ALA A 336 10.40 -16.40 8.00
CA ALA A 336 11.04 -17.30 7.05
C ALA A 336 11.79 -18.43 7.79
N GLU A 337 12.58 -18.09 8.81
CA GLU A 337 13.29 -19.07 9.61
C GLU A 337 12.35 -20.08 10.29
N GLU A 338 11.25 -19.60 10.87
CA GLU A 338 10.24 -20.48 11.46
C GLU A 338 9.63 -21.44 10.43
N PHE A 339 9.37 -20.94 9.22
CA PHE A 339 8.89 -21.79 8.13
C PHE A 339 9.92 -22.85 7.73
N TRP A 340 11.18 -22.48 7.57
CA TRP A 340 12.26 -23.42 7.17
C TRP A 340 12.62 -24.44 8.24
N LYS A 341 12.43 -24.10 9.51
CA LYS A 341 12.54 -25.09 10.63
C LYS A 341 11.38 -26.10 10.65
N GLY A 342 10.49 -26.07 9.66
CA GLY A 342 9.34 -26.96 9.59
C GLY A 342 8.15 -26.54 10.48
N GLY A 343 8.12 -25.29 10.92
CA GLY A 343 7.00 -24.75 11.69
C GLY A 343 5.66 -24.85 10.93
N ALA A 344 4.61 -25.23 11.65
CA ALA A 344 3.22 -25.32 11.13
C ALA A 344 2.32 -24.23 11.71
N GLY A 345 2.84 -23.36 12.57
CA GLY A 345 2.14 -22.27 13.24
C GLY A 345 1.79 -21.10 12.30
N ASP A 346 1.24 -20.06 12.88
CA ASP A 346 0.75 -18.91 12.11
C ASP A 346 1.91 -18.13 11.45
N TYR A 347 3.09 -18.07 12.05
CA TYR A 347 4.25 -17.42 11.45
C TYR A 347 4.63 -18.08 10.12
N ALA A 348 4.76 -19.40 10.10
CA ALA A 348 5.06 -20.16 8.89
C ALA A 348 3.94 -20.01 7.82
N LYS A 349 2.67 -20.01 8.24
CA LYS A 349 1.55 -19.80 7.33
C LYS A 349 1.57 -18.39 6.73
N ILE A 350 1.79 -17.35 7.54
CA ILE A 350 1.88 -15.97 7.09
C ILE A 350 3.03 -15.80 6.10
N PHE A 351 4.22 -16.33 6.39
CA PHE A 351 5.34 -16.35 5.45
C PHE A 351 4.94 -16.98 4.12
N ARG A 352 4.34 -18.16 4.14
CA ARG A 352 3.87 -18.86 2.94
C ARG A 352 2.82 -18.06 2.16
N PHE A 353 1.87 -17.42 2.83
CA PHE A 353 0.83 -16.61 2.20
C PHE A 353 1.33 -15.24 1.71
N SER A 354 2.46 -14.77 2.20
CA SER A 354 3.10 -13.56 1.67
C SER A 354 3.71 -13.75 0.28
N HIS A 355 3.93 -15.01 -0.16
CA HIS A 355 4.40 -15.31 -1.51
C HIS A 355 3.23 -15.61 -2.46
N PRO A 356 3.31 -15.24 -3.76
CA PRO A 356 2.38 -15.73 -4.77
C PRO A 356 2.33 -17.27 -4.80
N ARG A 357 1.16 -17.84 -5.09
CA ARG A 357 0.99 -19.31 -5.12
C ARG A 357 1.91 -20.01 -6.13
N ALA A 358 2.20 -19.34 -7.24
CA ALA A 358 3.07 -19.87 -8.29
C ALA A 358 4.56 -19.83 -7.94
N ASP A 359 4.95 -19.14 -6.87
CA ASP A 359 6.34 -18.96 -6.47
C ASP A 359 6.75 -20.03 -5.45
N ALA A 360 6.71 -21.30 -5.85
CA ALA A 360 7.20 -22.39 -5.01
C ALA A 360 8.72 -22.28 -4.74
N ARG A 361 9.49 -21.69 -5.65
CA ARG A 361 10.94 -21.45 -5.48
C ARG A 361 11.21 -20.35 -4.46
N GLY A 362 10.31 -19.36 -4.36
CA GLY A 362 10.39 -18.30 -3.37
C GLY A 362 10.27 -18.76 -1.92
N LEU A 363 9.87 -20.01 -1.69
CA LEU A 363 9.74 -20.62 -0.36
C LEU A 363 10.97 -21.42 0.08
N GLY A 364 11.95 -21.67 -0.81
CA GLY A 364 13.18 -22.39 -0.47
C GLY A 364 14.06 -21.62 0.52
N GLU A 365 14.75 -22.37 1.40
CA GLU A 365 15.74 -21.80 2.33
C GLU A 365 16.87 -21.12 1.57
N ARG A 366 17.25 -19.92 2.04
CA ARG A 366 18.29 -19.09 1.46
C ARG A 366 18.93 -18.19 2.50
N PHE A 367 20.07 -17.63 2.18
CA PHE A 367 20.67 -16.58 2.99
C PHE A 367 19.88 -15.28 2.85
N LEU A 368 19.49 -14.69 3.97
CA LEU A 368 18.78 -13.42 4.06
C LEU A 368 19.72 -12.37 4.66
N PRO A 369 20.46 -11.60 3.83
CA PRO A 369 21.31 -10.54 4.35
C PRO A 369 20.44 -9.44 4.96
N ARG A 370 20.76 -9.00 6.17
CA ARG A 370 19.97 -8.00 6.87
C ARG A 370 19.80 -6.73 6.03
N PHE A 371 18.54 -6.24 5.89
CA PHE A 371 18.25 -5.11 4.98
C PHE A 371 19.04 -3.84 5.32
N SER A 372 19.23 -3.54 6.62
CA SER A 372 20.04 -2.40 7.04
C SER A 372 21.49 -2.51 6.59
N GLU A 373 22.06 -3.71 6.60
CA GLU A 373 23.43 -3.99 6.12
C GLU A 373 23.52 -3.82 4.61
N VAL A 374 22.54 -4.36 3.88
CA VAL A 374 22.43 -4.17 2.44
C VAL A 374 22.31 -2.67 2.10
N ALA A 375 21.51 -1.91 2.87
CA ALA A 375 21.37 -0.47 2.67
C ALA A 375 22.69 0.30 2.84
N TYR A 376 23.58 -0.17 3.72
CA TYR A 376 24.93 0.39 3.82
C TYR A 376 25.81 -0.05 2.65
N LEU A 377 25.84 -1.34 2.30
CA LEU A 377 26.69 -1.87 1.24
C LEU A 377 26.43 -1.24 -0.12
N VAL A 378 25.18 -0.97 -0.48
CA VAL A 378 24.83 -0.38 -1.79
C VAL A 378 25.32 1.05 -1.97
N GLN A 379 25.74 1.73 -0.91
CA GLN A 379 26.35 3.06 -0.95
C GLN A 379 27.87 3.03 -1.09
N MET A 380 28.49 1.83 -1.18
CA MET A 380 29.93 1.62 -1.27
C MET A 380 30.33 1.16 -2.68
N PRO A 381 30.52 2.07 -3.65
CA PRO A 381 30.74 1.71 -5.05
C PRO A 381 32.07 1.01 -5.32
N HIS A 382 33.01 1.03 -4.36
CA HIS A 382 34.31 0.36 -4.45
C HIS A 382 34.28 -1.11 -4.02
N LEU A 383 33.14 -1.56 -3.44
CA LEU A 383 32.97 -2.95 -3.04
C LEU A 383 32.24 -3.75 -4.11
N GLU A 384 32.64 -5.01 -4.28
CA GLU A 384 31.88 -5.96 -5.07
C GLU A 384 30.74 -6.53 -4.21
N PHE A 385 29.55 -5.99 -4.37
CA PHE A 385 28.38 -6.26 -3.54
C PHE A 385 28.17 -7.76 -3.22
N LEU A 386 28.13 -8.62 -4.24
CA LEU A 386 27.89 -10.05 -4.03
C LEU A 386 29.05 -10.75 -3.29
N LYS A 387 30.30 -10.29 -3.42
CA LYS A 387 31.41 -10.82 -2.64
C LYS A 387 31.28 -10.47 -1.16
N GLU A 388 30.81 -9.28 -0.84
CA GLU A 388 30.56 -8.91 0.56
C GLU A 388 29.39 -9.73 1.14
N ILE A 389 28.32 -9.96 0.38
CA ILE A 389 27.23 -10.85 0.79
C ILE A 389 27.73 -12.30 1.00
N GLU A 390 28.65 -12.78 0.16
CA GLU A 390 29.25 -14.11 0.30
C GLU A 390 30.06 -14.25 1.60
N LYS A 391 30.82 -13.21 1.95
CA LYS A 391 31.52 -13.15 3.25
C LYS A 391 30.55 -13.19 4.43
N MET A 392 29.45 -12.43 4.35
CA MET A 392 28.42 -12.43 5.39
C MET A 392 27.74 -13.80 5.53
N ALA A 393 27.51 -14.49 4.42
CA ALA A 393 26.93 -15.83 4.42
C ALA A 393 27.88 -16.91 4.95
N GLY A 394 29.21 -16.64 4.97
CA GLY A 394 30.25 -17.61 5.35
C GLY A 394 30.37 -18.82 4.41
N ARG A 395 29.77 -18.74 3.23
CA ARG A 395 29.75 -19.75 2.18
C ARG A 395 29.51 -19.14 0.81
N SER A 396 29.85 -19.90 -0.23
CA SER A 396 29.47 -19.48 -1.61
C SER A 396 27.97 -19.36 -1.78
N LEU A 397 27.54 -18.30 -2.48
CA LEU A 397 26.13 -17.98 -2.70
C LEU A 397 25.51 -18.87 -3.78
N MET A 398 24.37 -19.45 -3.47
CA MET A 398 23.50 -20.12 -4.44
C MET A 398 22.75 -19.06 -5.30
N ALA A 399 22.07 -19.51 -6.34
CA ALA A 399 21.33 -18.63 -7.22
C ALA A 399 20.22 -17.86 -6.48
N GLU A 400 19.54 -18.53 -5.57
CA GLU A 400 18.46 -17.98 -4.74
C GLU A 400 18.99 -16.94 -3.73
N ASP A 401 20.20 -17.16 -3.15
CA ASP A 401 20.87 -16.20 -2.28
C ASP A 401 21.20 -14.90 -3.03
N LYS A 402 21.74 -15.03 -4.25
CA LYS A 402 22.09 -13.89 -5.11
C LYS A 402 20.86 -13.10 -5.50
N GLN A 403 19.79 -13.77 -5.91
CA GLN A 403 18.52 -13.14 -6.28
C GLN A 403 17.92 -12.37 -5.10
N GLU A 404 17.92 -12.95 -3.91
CA GLU A 404 17.44 -12.29 -2.69
C GLU A 404 18.27 -11.05 -2.35
N ALA A 405 19.60 -11.18 -2.39
CA ALA A 405 20.52 -10.07 -2.11
C ALA A 405 20.36 -8.92 -3.12
N GLU A 406 20.24 -9.24 -4.41
CA GLU A 406 20.03 -8.25 -5.47
C GLU A 406 18.66 -7.56 -5.37
N GLU A 407 17.60 -8.30 -5.02
CA GLU A 407 16.28 -7.72 -4.76
C GLU A 407 16.34 -6.75 -3.57
N ARG A 408 16.96 -7.15 -2.45
CA ARG A 408 17.14 -6.26 -1.29
C ARG A 408 17.96 -5.02 -1.66
N ALA A 409 19.02 -5.19 -2.43
CA ALA A 409 19.85 -4.08 -2.91
C ALA A 409 19.05 -3.08 -3.80
N PHE A 410 18.19 -3.59 -4.69
CA PHE A 410 17.32 -2.76 -5.51
C PHE A 410 16.39 -1.90 -4.65
N TYR A 411 15.69 -2.50 -3.68
CA TYR A 411 14.77 -1.78 -2.81
C TYR A 411 15.49 -0.89 -1.78
N ALA A 412 16.67 -1.27 -1.34
CA ALA A 412 17.49 -0.42 -0.47
C ALA A 412 17.91 0.88 -1.16
N ARG A 413 18.35 0.82 -2.43
CA ARG A 413 18.65 2.04 -3.21
C ARG A 413 17.44 2.94 -3.34
N ARG A 414 16.27 2.38 -3.72
CA ARG A 414 15.04 3.17 -3.86
C ARG A 414 14.60 3.83 -2.54
N TRP A 415 14.70 3.10 -1.43
CA TRP A 415 14.41 3.65 -0.12
C TRP A 415 15.38 4.77 0.28
N LEU A 416 16.69 4.56 0.08
CA LEU A 416 17.71 5.58 0.35
C LEU A 416 17.50 6.86 -0.48
N GLU A 417 17.14 6.72 -1.74
CA GLU A 417 16.89 7.84 -2.66
C GLU A 417 15.62 8.63 -2.29
N SER A 418 14.58 7.95 -1.80
CA SER A 418 13.25 8.55 -1.64
C SER A 418 12.93 9.04 -0.23
N CYS A 419 13.13 8.21 0.80
CA CYS A 419 12.58 8.49 2.13
C CYS A 419 13.37 7.94 3.31
N ALA A 420 14.52 7.27 3.11
CA ALA A 420 15.30 6.74 4.21
C ALA A 420 15.72 7.85 5.19
N PRO A 421 15.68 7.59 6.52
CA PRO A 421 16.23 8.51 7.50
C PRO A 421 17.71 8.81 7.23
N GLU A 422 18.11 10.03 7.55
CA GLU A 422 19.49 10.51 7.32
C GLU A 422 20.57 9.64 8.00
N LYS A 423 20.23 8.94 9.08
CA LYS A 423 21.14 8.01 9.76
C LYS A 423 21.56 6.81 8.90
N TYR A 424 20.82 6.49 7.84
CA TYR A 424 21.17 5.43 6.89
C TYR A 424 21.94 5.95 5.68
N LYS A 425 22.01 7.26 5.50
CA LYS A 425 22.66 7.88 4.32
C LYS A 425 24.05 8.35 4.66
N PHE A 426 25.01 8.03 3.83
CA PHE A 426 26.36 8.54 3.92
C PHE A 426 27.00 8.65 2.54
N GLU A 427 28.02 9.48 2.45
CA GLU A 427 28.85 9.63 1.27
C GLU A 427 30.32 9.54 1.67
N ILE A 428 31.06 8.69 0.99
CA ILE A 428 32.53 8.61 1.18
C ILE A 428 33.16 9.84 0.58
N GLN A 429 33.89 10.58 1.41
CA GLN A 429 34.48 11.84 1.00
C GLN A 429 35.78 11.62 0.23
N LYS A 430 35.95 12.35 -0.88
CA LYS A 430 37.18 12.34 -1.69
C LYS A 430 38.19 13.39 -1.21
N ALA A 431 37.79 14.29 -0.32
CA ALA A 431 38.62 15.34 0.28
C ALA A 431 38.18 15.52 1.75
N LEU A 432 39.08 16.06 2.58
CA LEU A 432 38.82 16.30 3.99
C LEU A 432 37.58 17.19 4.19
N PRO A 433 36.51 16.71 4.82
CA PRO A 433 35.29 17.47 5.05
C PRO A 433 35.53 18.69 5.94
N ALA A 434 34.75 19.75 5.74
CA ALA A 434 34.82 20.94 6.60
C ALA A 434 34.59 20.62 8.08
N ALA A 435 33.73 19.63 8.38
CA ALA A 435 33.48 19.16 9.74
C ALA A 435 34.72 18.59 10.43
N ALA A 436 35.66 18.00 9.70
CA ALA A 436 36.93 17.50 10.25
C ALA A 436 37.84 18.61 10.79
N LYS A 437 37.64 19.88 10.37
CA LYS A 437 38.38 21.04 10.93
C LYS A 437 38.06 21.26 12.40
N ALA A 438 36.89 20.81 12.89
CA ALA A 438 36.45 20.94 14.27
C ALA A 438 36.98 19.83 15.19
N LEU A 439 37.75 18.87 14.67
CA LEU A 439 38.33 17.77 15.47
C LEU A 439 39.33 18.36 16.51
N ARG A 440 39.21 17.82 17.74
CA ARG A 440 40.14 18.13 18.83
C ARG A 440 41.53 17.55 18.55
N GLU A 441 42.54 18.10 19.20
CA GLU A 441 43.94 17.68 18.99
C GLU A 441 44.14 16.18 19.27
N GLU A 442 43.51 15.64 20.33
CA GLU A 442 43.53 14.19 20.67
C GLU A 442 42.95 13.34 19.53
N GLN A 443 41.86 13.79 18.93
CA GLN A 443 41.21 13.10 17.80
C GLN A 443 42.09 13.14 16.55
N ARG A 444 42.80 14.23 16.27
CA ARG A 444 43.76 14.33 15.17
C ARG A 444 44.97 13.42 15.39
N LYS A 445 45.51 13.35 16.64
CA LYS A 445 46.58 12.41 17.00
C LYS A 445 46.14 10.97 16.79
N ALA A 446 44.88 10.64 17.17
CA ALA A 446 44.32 9.32 16.95
C ALA A 446 44.22 8.97 15.45
N LEU A 447 43.76 9.89 14.61
CA LEU A 447 43.72 9.68 13.15
C LEU A 447 45.12 9.47 12.54
N ALA A 448 46.14 10.21 12.99
CA ALA A 448 47.52 10.00 12.56
C ALA A 448 48.03 8.59 12.93
N ARG A 449 47.68 8.10 14.13
CA ARG A 449 48.01 6.74 14.54
C ARG A 449 47.23 5.68 13.75
N VAL A 450 45.96 5.91 13.44
CA VAL A 450 45.16 5.04 12.56
C VAL A 450 45.79 4.99 11.16
N ARG A 451 46.22 6.11 10.60
CA ARG A 451 46.93 6.14 9.32
C ARG A 451 48.20 5.26 9.37
N ALA A 452 49.08 5.43 10.36
CA ALA A 452 50.28 4.62 10.52
C ALA A 452 49.94 3.13 10.69
N LEU A 453 48.83 2.80 11.40
CA LEU A 453 48.34 1.43 11.54
C LEU A 453 47.95 0.80 10.19
N LEU A 454 47.24 1.59 9.34
CA LEU A 454 46.83 1.14 8.00
C LEU A 454 48.02 0.96 7.07
N GLU A 455 48.98 1.91 7.08
CA GLU A 455 50.21 1.83 6.31
C GLU A 455 51.02 0.60 6.67
N ALA A 456 51.07 0.23 7.95
CA ALA A 456 51.76 -0.96 8.44
C ALA A 456 51.03 -2.28 8.16
N ASN A 457 49.70 -2.23 7.85
CA ASN A 457 48.87 -3.40 7.65
C ASN A 457 48.00 -3.28 6.38
N PRO A 458 48.60 -3.10 5.20
CA PRO A 458 47.85 -2.82 3.98
C PRO A 458 46.95 -3.96 3.50
N MET A 459 47.18 -5.18 3.99
CA MET A 459 46.43 -6.39 3.63
C MET A 459 45.55 -6.91 4.77
N ALA A 460 45.37 -6.15 5.84
CA ALA A 460 44.53 -6.58 6.95
C ALA A 460 43.06 -6.69 6.50
N ASP A 461 42.43 -7.84 6.83
CA ASP A 461 40.96 -7.95 6.68
C ASP A 461 40.21 -7.06 7.68
N GLY A 462 38.92 -6.90 7.46
CA GLY A 462 38.09 -6.01 8.27
C GLY A 462 38.03 -6.39 9.75
N GLN A 463 38.01 -7.69 10.08
CA GLN A 463 37.95 -8.17 11.47
C GLN A 463 39.28 -7.89 12.21
N THR A 464 40.41 -8.20 11.57
CA THR A 464 41.75 -7.91 12.09
C THR A 464 41.90 -6.38 12.31
N LEU A 465 41.49 -5.58 11.37
CA LEU A 465 41.59 -4.13 11.48
C LEU A 465 40.70 -3.58 12.61
N HIS A 466 39.48 -4.14 12.76
CA HIS A 466 38.58 -3.79 13.87
C HIS A 466 39.27 -4.05 15.23
N GLY A 467 39.83 -5.24 15.44
CA GLY A 467 40.56 -5.53 16.65
C GLY A 467 41.67 -4.52 16.93
N LYS A 468 42.51 -4.26 15.93
CA LYS A 468 43.63 -3.29 16.03
C LYS A 468 43.18 -1.87 16.31
N LEU A 469 42.03 -1.41 15.77
CA LEU A 469 41.47 -0.10 16.07
C LEU A 469 40.97 -0.02 17.52
N HIS A 470 40.37 -1.10 18.04
CA HIS A 470 39.97 -1.17 19.44
C HIS A 470 41.18 -1.20 20.41
N GLU A 471 42.25 -1.91 20.06
CA GLU A 471 43.50 -1.88 20.79
C GLU A 471 44.10 -0.47 20.81
N LEU A 472 44.22 0.17 19.63
CA LEU A 472 44.75 1.49 19.47
C LEU A 472 43.94 2.56 20.26
N LYS A 473 42.62 2.49 20.21
CA LYS A 473 41.75 3.33 21.02
C LYS A 473 42.03 3.20 22.51
N THR A 474 42.25 1.98 22.99
CA THR A 474 42.56 1.69 24.39
C THR A 474 43.98 2.16 24.77
N GLU A 475 44.95 1.96 23.92
CA GLU A 475 46.34 2.47 24.06
C GLU A 475 46.36 4.00 24.20
N LEU A 476 45.56 4.70 23.39
CA LEU A 476 45.48 6.16 23.39
C LEU A 476 44.60 6.73 24.53
N GLY A 477 43.91 5.90 25.29
CA GLY A 477 43.02 6.34 26.38
C GLY A 477 41.85 7.21 25.94
N ILE A 478 41.46 7.14 24.65
CA ILE A 478 40.38 7.95 24.07
C ILE A 478 39.05 7.23 24.24
N ALA A 479 38.02 8.00 24.64
CA ALA A 479 36.67 7.46 24.72
C ALA A 479 36.21 6.89 23.37
N PRO A 480 35.56 5.71 23.34
CA PRO A 480 35.10 5.08 22.09
C PRO A 480 34.34 6.06 21.17
N LYS A 481 33.43 6.82 21.73
CA LYS A 481 32.66 7.83 21.02
C LYS A 481 33.54 8.85 20.31
N ASP A 482 34.56 9.37 20.98
CA ASP A 482 35.44 10.40 20.44
C ASP A 482 36.38 9.85 19.36
N PHE A 483 36.90 8.62 19.56
CA PHE A 483 37.76 7.96 18.62
C PHE A 483 37.04 7.66 17.30
N PHE A 484 35.88 6.99 17.39
CA PHE A 484 35.12 6.62 16.18
C PHE A 484 34.46 7.83 15.51
N SER A 485 34.03 8.87 16.29
CA SER A 485 33.54 10.08 15.68
C SER A 485 34.60 10.79 14.81
N ALA A 486 35.86 10.74 15.21
CA ALA A 486 36.94 11.31 14.40
C ALA A 486 37.08 10.60 13.04
N LEU A 487 37.01 9.27 13.03
CA LEU A 487 37.01 8.48 11.80
C LEU A 487 35.81 8.82 10.90
N TYR A 488 34.59 8.85 11.47
CA TYR A 488 33.38 9.18 10.70
C TYR A 488 33.40 10.58 10.13
N LEU A 489 33.77 11.58 10.93
CA LEU A 489 33.85 12.98 10.50
C LEU A 489 34.91 13.22 9.42
N SER A 490 35.94 12.38 9.36
CA SER A 490 37.00 12.51 8.37
C SER A 490 36.73 11.77 7.08
N LEU A 491 36.02 10.64 7.15
CA LEU A 491 35.82 9.74 6.01
C LEU A 491 34.43 9.81 5.39
N LEU A 492 33.43 10.13 6.22
CA LEU A 492 32.03 10.13 5.83
C LEU A 492 31.42 11.47 6.18
N VAL A 493 30.69 12.09 5.26
CA VAL A 493 29.70 13.10 5.63
C VAL A 493 28.39 12.38 5.85
N THR A 494 27.99 12.25 7.11
CA THR A 494 26.61 11.92 7.45
C THR A 494 25.91 13.21 7.84
N LEU A 495 24.73 13.48 7.28
CA LEU A 495 23.90 14.62 7.68
C LEU A 495 23.53 14.56 9.17
N ALA A 496 23.50 13.37 9.76
CA ALA A 496 23.26 13.16 11.20
C ALA A 496 24.30 13.79 12.11
N VAL A 497 25.54 14.01 11.64
CA VAL A 497 26.57 14.72 12.41
C VAL A 497 26.21 16.20 12.62
N ARG A 498 25.38 16.79 11.77
CA ARG A 498 24.90 18.18 11.92
C ARG A 498 23.93 18.39 13.10
N TYR A 499 23.29 17.35 13.61
CA TYR A 499 22.17 17.48 14.56
C TYR A 499 22.37 16.84 15.94
N GLY A 500 23.58 16.43 16.32
CA GLY A 500 23.91 16.06 17.71
C GLY A 500 23.16 14.86 18.31
N GLY A 501 22.59 14.00 17.48
CA GLY A 501 21.84 12.81 17.94
C GLY A 501 22.73 11.67 18.42
N ASN A 502 22.22 10.80 19.30
CA ASN A 502 22.87 9.61 19.88
C ASN A 502 23.17 8.49 18.86
N PHE A 503 23.71 8.86 17.70
CA PHE A 503 24.02 7.98 16.57
C PHE A 503 25.09 6.94 16.89
N TYR A 504 25.95 7.27 17.86
CA TYR A 504 27.15 6.49 18.16
C TYR A 504 26.88 5.15 18.90
N GLY A 505 25.80 5.05 19.66
CA GLY A 505 25.46 3.84 20.39
C GLY A 505 25.03 2.67 19.48
N GLN A 506 24.29 2.97 18.43
CA GLN A 506 23.75 1.95 17.53
C GLN A 506 24.80 1.35 16.57
N PHE A 507 25.85 2.10 16.21
CA PHE A 507 26.94 1.60 15.37
C PHE A 507 27.97 0.77 16.12
N LEU A 508 28.10 0.99 17.43
CA LEU A 508 29.06 0.23 18.27
C LEU A 508 28.51 -1.13 18.70
N ASP A 509 27.19 -1.27 18.80
CA ASP A 509 26.52 -2.53 19.18
C ASP A 509 26.37 -3.52 18.01
N TYR A 510 26.49 -3.04 16.77
CA TYR A 510 26.48 -3.91 15.60
C TYR A 510 27.91 -4.17 15.14
N HIS A 511 28.37 -5.41 15.17
CA HIS A 511 29.64 -5.92 14.69
C HIS A 511 29.93 -5.66 13.18
N LEU A 512 29.29 -4.65 12.58
CA LEU A 512 29.14 -4.41 11.16
C LEU A 512 29.68 -3.03 10.74
N PHE A 513 30.91 -2.77 11.08
CA PHE A 513 31.67 -1.84 10.29
C PHE A 513 32.30 -2.65 9.14
N PRO A 514 31.87 -2.48 7.88
CA PRO A 514 32.67 -2.99 6.79
C PRO A 514 33.94 -2.15 6.75
N PHE A 515 35.01 -2.63 7.38
CA PHE A 515 36.34 -1.98 7.43
C PHE A 515 36.97 -1.79 6.05
N SER A 516 36.39 -2.36 5.01
CA SER A 516 36.60 -2.04 3.61
C SER A 516 36.36 -0.57 3.26
N ILE A 517 35.67 0.22 4.09
CA ILE A 517 35.54 1.69 3.91
C ILE A 517 36.89 2.43 4.09
N ILE A 518 37.81 1.85 4.84
CA ILE A 518 39.10 2.50 5.19
C ILE A 518 40.09 2.44 4.02
N PHE A 519 39.84 1.64 3.00
CA PHE A 519 40.75 1.46 1.86
C PHE A 519 41.04 2.73 1.01
N PRO A 520 40.15 3.75 0.91
CA PRO A 520 40.48 4.98 0.20
C PRO A 520 41.34 5.97 1.01
N PHE A 521 41.83 5.61 2.20
CA PHE A 521 42.62 6.52 3.06
C PHE A 521 43.87 7.10 2.38
N TRP A 522 44.39 6.43 1.34
CA TRP A 522 45.57 6.90 0.59
C TRP A 522 45.39 8.21 -0.15
N VAL A 523 44.16 8.71 -0.28
CA VAL A 523 43.85 9.90 -1.08
C VAL A 523 43.58 11.13 -0.20
N ILE A 524 43.27 10.95 1.09
CA ILE A 524 42.70 12.05 1.92
C ILE A 524 43.63 12.51 3.07
N VAL A 525 44.65 11.72 3.44
CA VAL A 525 45.59 12.09 4.54
C VAL A 525 47.06 12.21 4.00
#